data_6b7b0b33518f46b8c54f3fb687042950
#
_entry.id   6b7b0b33518f46b8c54f3fb687042950
#
_cell.length_a   1.000
_cell.length_b   1.000
_cell.length_c   1.000
_cell.angle_alpha   90.00
_cell.angle_beta   90.00
_cell.angle_gamma   90.00
#
_symmetry.space_group_name_H-M   'P 1'
#
loop_
_entity.id
_entity.type
_entity.pdbx_description
1 polymer ?
#
loop_
_entity_poly.entity_id
_entity_poly.type
_entity_poly.pdbx_seq_one_letter_code
_entity_poly.pdbx_strand_id
1 'polypeptide(L)'
;MNVLNKIKKRWLHLRMQPIRVFCFHQVSDNFNPCTTWKCDWTQTDVFKSKVENYKNEYTFISLSEAYQKLKHDTFRLRKYAVLTFDDGMKCIEDILPWLQKMDIPVTLFLSAKYLDGKSYYRGYDLYWAEQGVSIPAVPASDLYMTQEKIDKLQSPMIEIAIHGWEHVSVPDMQEDEFERQTKLAVDKLETHPRYIPFYAYTYGRYTNGSVEYLNQNKLIPVLCDGLKNYKFDGFIHRECIDGE
;
A
#
# COMPACT_ATOMS: atom_id res chain seq x y z
N MET A 1 -25.86 21.43 2.37
CA MET A 1 -25.09 20.87 3.52
C MET A 1 -25.49 21.65 4.76
N ASN A 2 -26.11 21.01 5.76
CA ASN A 2 -26.74 21.66 6.91
C ASN A 2 -25.67 22.31 7.82
N VAL A 3 -25.96 23.48 8.41
CA VAL A 3 -25.06 24.24 9.31
C VAL A 3 -24.57 23.38 10.48
N LEU A 4 -25.43 22.51 11.02
CA LEU A 4 -25.10 21.54 12.06
C LEU A 4 -24.00 20.56 11.61
N ASN A 5 -23.97 20.14 10.37
CA ASN A 5 -22.92 19.26 9.85
C ASN A 5 -21.56 19.99 9.68
N LYS A 6 -21.60 21.30 9.33
CA LYS A 6 -20.39 22.13 9.31
C LYS A 6 -19.80 22.32 10.69
N ILE A 7 -20.66 22.57 11.70
CA ILE A 7 -20.23 22.73 13.09
C ILE A 7 -19.67 21.42 13.63
N LYS A 8 -20.34 20.26 13.43
CA LYS A 8 -19.84 18.94 13.84
C LYS A 8 -18.48 18.62 13.21
N LYS A 9 -18.32 18.90 11.90
CA LYS A 9 -17.06 18.68 11.16
C LYS A 9 -15.95 19.56 11.75
N ARG A 10 -16.21 20.83 12.04
CA ARG A 10 -15.25 21.74 12.68
C ARG A 10 -14.83 21.30 14.09
N TRP A 11 -15.76 20.80 14.91
CA TRP A 11 -15.47 20.23 16.22
C TRP A 11 -14.64 18.95 16.14
N LEU A 12 -14.89 18.11 15.16
CA LEU A 12 -14.09 16.92 14.92
C LEU A 12 -12.64 17.29 14.60
N HIS A 13 -12.42 18.23 13.70
CA HIS A 13 -11.06 18.71 13.33
C HIS A 13 -10.30 19.36 14.51
N LEU A 14 -11.01 19.95 15.48
CA LEU A 14 -10.39 20.53 16.66
C LEU A 14 -9.94 19.48 17.69
N ARG A 15 -10.53 18.27 17.67
CA ARG A 15 -10.29 17.20 18.64
C ARG A 15 -9.52 16.01 18.06
N MET A 16 -9.47 15.90 16.75
CA MET A 16 -8.90 14.76 16.06
C MET A 16 -7.89 15.21 15.01
N GLN A 17 -6.61 15.07 15.33
CA GLN A 17 -5.58 15.13 14.28
C GLN A 17 -5.77 13.94 13.33
N PRO A 18 -5.68 14.14 12.01
CA PRO A 18 -5.80 13.03 11.07
C PRO A 18 -4.61 12.09 11.21
N ILE A 19 -4.81 10.81 10.88
CA ILE A 19 -3.74 9.89 10.58
C ILE A 19 -3.48 9.98 9.08
N ARG A 20 -2.25 10.27 8.70
CA ARG A 20 -1.82 10.26 7.31
C ARG A 20 -1.27 8.87 6.97
N VAL A 21 -1.65 8.36 5.83
CA VAL A 21 -1.13 7.10 5.32
C VAL A 21 -0.46 7.38 3.99
N PHE A 22 0.86 7.24 3.98
CA PHE A 22 1.68 7.51 2.80
C PHE A 22 1.87 6.25 1.98
N CYS A 23 1.72 6.38 0.67
CA CYS A 23 1.95 5.32 -0.30
C CYS A 23 3.16 5.68 -1.17
N PHE A 24 4.05 4.71 -1.31
CA PHE A 24 5.15 4.68 -2.27
C PHE A 24 5.12 3.39 -3.09
N HIS A 25 5.76 3.41 -4.25
CA HIS A 25 5.93 2.23 -5.11
C HIS A 25 7.41 1.88 -5.26
N GLN A 26 8.09 2.43 -6.24
CA GLN A 26 9.52 2.19 -6.45
C GLN A 26 10.37 3.19 -5.69
N VAL A 27 11.23 2.72 -4.79
CA VAL A 27 12.28 3.53 -4.16
C VAL A 27 13.64 2.93 -4.51
N SER A 28 14.42 3.64 -5.29
CA SER A 28 15.73 3.17 -5.78
C SER A 28 16.59 4.34 -6.26
N ASP A 29 17.91 4.13 -6.37
CA ASP A 29 18.83 5.16 -6.85
C ASP A 29 18.60 5.50 -8.32
N ASN A 30 18.20 4.52 -9.12
CA ASN A 30 17.91 4.68 -10.53
C ASN A 30 16.49 4.18 -10.84
N PHE A 31 15.80 4.92 -11.71
CA PHE A 31 14.51 4.49 -12.23
C PHE A 31 14.65 3.18 -13.02
N ASN A 32 13.78 2.21 -12.71
CA ASN A 32 13.67 0.98 -13.49
C ASN A 32 12.29 0.94 -14.19
N PRO A 33 12.23 1.11 -15.52
CA PRO A 33 10.98 1.15 -16.26
C PRO A 33 10.26 -0.20 -16.31
N CYS A 34 10.94 -1.30 -15.93
CA CYS A 34 10.34 -2.63 -15.87
C CYS A 34 9.44 -2.87 -14.63
N THR A 35 9.48 -1.97 -13.65
CA THR A 35 8.76 -2.16 -12.39
C THR A 35 7.58 -1.24 -12.23
N THR A 36 7.68 0.01 -12.68
CA THR A 36 6.61 1.00 -12.50
C THR A 36 6.75 2.15 -13.50
N TRP A 37 5.81 3.08 -13.50
CA TRP A 37 5.92 4.33 -14.24
C TRP A 37 6.83 5.32 -13.51
N LYS A 38 7.39 6.25 -14.26
CA LYS A 38 8.33 7.22 -13.70
C LYS A 38 7.70 8.13 -12.63
N CYS A 39 6.40 8.36 -12.69
CA CYS A 39 5.68 9.13 -11.66
C CYS A 39 5.55 8.39 -10.33
N ASP A 40 5.68 7.05 -10.34
CA ASP A 40 5.60 6.19 -9.17
C ASP A 40 6.99 5.78 -8.66
N TRP A 41 8.03 6.46 -9.11
CA TRP A 41 9.42 6.27 -8.67
C TRP A 41 9.89 7.44 -7.83
N THR A 42 10.56 7.13 -6.74
CA THR A 42 11.23 8.10 -5.86
C THR A 42 12.68 7.69 -5.68
N GLN A 43 13.60 8.63 -5.90
CA GLN A 43 15.02 8.40 -5.63
C GLN A 43 15.27 8.13 -4.14
N THR A 44 16.18 7.23 -3.82
CA THR A 44 16.46 6.78 -2.43
C THR A 44 16.73 7.94 -1.47
N ASP A 45 17.56 8.90 -1.85
CA ASP A 45 17.92 10.03 -0.97
C ASP A 45 16.73 11.00 -0.79
N VAL A 46 15.93 11.20 -1.85
CA VAL A 46 14.70 11.99 -1.78
C VAL A 46 13.70 11.32 -0.84
N PHE A 47 13.50 10.01 -0.97
CA PHE A 47 12.66 9.23 -0.08
C PHE A 47 13.10 9.36 1.39
N LYS A 48 14.40 9.13 1.67
CA LYS A 48 14.95 9.25 3.03
C LYS A 48 14.72 10.64 3.61
N SER A 49 14.99 11.69 2.83
CA SER A 49 14.77 13.08 3.24
C SER A 49 13.30 13.36 3.56
N LYS A 50 12.36 12.89 2.70
CA LYS A 50 10.91 13.01 2.95
C LYS A 50 10.52 12.33 4.27
N VAL A 51 10.96 11.09 4.48
CA VAL A 51 10.64 10.30 5.67
C VAL A 51 11.21 10.93 6.95
N GLU A 52 12.45 11.42 6.91
CA GLU A 52 13.06 12.14 8.05
C GLU A 52 12.30 13.42 8.37
N ASN A 53 11.89 14.20 7.37
CA ASN A 53 11.07 15.39 7.57
C ASN A 53 9.70 15.03 8.19
N TYR A 54 9.05 13.97 7.72
CA TYR A 54 7.80 13.51 8.32
C TYR A 54 7.99 13.00 9.76
N LYS A 55 9.11 12.34 10.05
CA LYS A 55 9.42 11.87 11.41
C LYS A 55 9.57 13.02 12.43
N ASN A 56 9.99 14.20 12.00
CA ASN A 56 10.03 15.39 12.84
C ASN A 56 8.62 15.91 13.19
N GLU A 57 7.61 15.61 12.37
CA GLU A 57 6.24 16.11 12.54
C GLU A 57 5.28 15.02 13.05
N TYR A 58 5.48 13.76 12.66
CA TYR A 58 4.58 12.65 12.93
C TYR A 58 5.27 11.55 13.75
N THR A 59 4.48 10.85 14.55
CA THR A 59 4.87 9.54 15.09
C THR A 59 4.43 8.48 14.09
N PHE A 60 5.38 7.73 13.54
CA PHE A 60 5.07 6.61 12.68
C PHE A 60 4.53 5.44 13.48
N ILE A 61 3.44 4.84 12.99
CA ILE A 61 2.77 3.67 13.57
C ILE A 61 2.45 2.66 12.47
N SER A 62 2.16 1.42 12.84
CA SER A 62 1.71 0.41 11.88
C SER A 62 0.30 0.70 11.35
N LEU A 63 -0.06 0.09 10.21
CA LEU A 63 -1.40 0.25 9.64
C LEU A 63 -2.47 -0.37 10.56
N SER A 64 -2.16 -1.50 11.18
CA SER A 64 -3.05 -2.14 12.17
C SER A 64 -3.30 -1.21 13.36
N GLU A 65 -2.26 -0.57 13.91
CA GLU A 65 -2.43 0.40 15.01
C GLU A 65 -3.24 1.62 14.56
N ALA A 66 -2.96 2.14 13.37
CA ALA A 66 -3.71 3.26 12.79
C ALA A 66 -5.20 2.93 12.67
N TYR A 67 -5.54 1.74 12.17
CA TYR A 67 -6.91 1.26 12.06
C TYR A 67 -7.63 1.21 13.42
N GLN A 68 -6.96 0.67 14.46
CA GLN A 68 -7.54 0.64 15.81
C GLN A 68 -7.81 2.06 16.34
N LYS A 69 -6.87 2.99 16.12
CA LYS A 69 -7.05 4.39 16.50
C LYS A 69 -8.20 5.06 15.72
N LEU A 70 -8.35 4.77 14.44
CA LEU A 70 -9.45 5.33 13.62
C LEU A 70 -10.82 4.82 14.07
N LYS A 71 -10.89 3.59 14.55
CA LYS A 71 -12.14 3.00 15.07
C LYS A 71 -12.50 3.48 16.47
N HIS A 72 -11.53 3.60 17.35
CA HIS A 72 -11.79 3.69 18.79
C HIS A 72 -11.44 5.05 19.41
N ASP A 73 -10.51 5.84 18.84
CA ASP A 73 -10.16 7.13 19.41
C ASP A 73 -11.33 8.11 19.32
N THR A 74 -11.66 8.70 20.46
CA THR A 74 -12.62 9.82 20.56
C THR A 74 -11.94 11.18 20.59
N PHE A 75 -10.61 11.17 20.83
CA PHE A 75 -9.77 12.35 20.90
C PHE A 75 -8.32 12.00 20.52
N ARG A 76 -7.69 12.79 19.64
CA ARG A 76 -6.34 12.54 19.14
C ARG A 76 -5.65 13.85 18.78
N LEU A 77 -4.71 14.31 19.61
CA LEU A 77 -3.89 15.50 19.37
C LEU A 77 -2.54 15.17 18.74
N ARG A 78 -2.00 13.97 19.02
CA ARG A 78 -0.75 13.54 18.40
C ARG A 78 -0.96 13.29 16.93
N LYS A 79 -0.05 13.76 16.10
CA LYS A 79 -0.01 13.50 14.68
C LYS A 79 0.63 12.14 14.43
N TYR A 80 -0.06 11.29 13.71
CA TYR A 80 0.42 9.97 13.33
C TYR A 80 0.54 9.84 11.80
N ALA A 81 1.53 9.07 11.39
CA ALA A 81 1.70 8.65 10.00
C ALA A 81 1.92 7.15 9.90
N VAL A 82 1.52 6.59 8.76
CA VAL A 82 1.78 5.20 8.35
C VAL A 82 2.55 5.25 7.04
N LEU A 83 3.51 4.35 6.88
CA LEU A 83 4.25 4.17 5.64
C LEU A 83 3.85 2.88 4.96
N THR A 84 3.46 2.95 3.69
CA THR A 84 3.06 1.79 2.90
C THR A 84 3.79 1.76 1.56
N PHE A 85 4.02 0.56 1.05
CA PHE A 85 4.59 0.32 -0.27
C PHE A 85 3.68 -0.64 -1.03
N ASP A 86 3.38 -0.30 -2.27
CA ASP A 86 2.56 -1.13 -3.15
C ASP A 86 3.42 -2.02 -4.06
N ASP A 87 2.78 -2.94 -4.75
CA ASP A 87 3.29 -3.81 -5.82
C ASP A 87 4.26 -4.91 -5.40
N GLY A 88 4.96 -4.79 -4.27
CA GLY A 88 5.96 -5.76 -3.87
C GLY A 88 7.26 -5.67 -4.68
N MET A 89 7.69 -4.44 -5.03
CA MET A 89 8.92 -4.20 -5.78
C MET A 89 10.16 -4.67 -5.02
N LYS A 90 11.09 -5.35 -5.70
CA LYS A 90 12.32 -5.88 -5.10
C LYS A 90 13.19 -4.79 -4.48
N CYS A 91 13.27 -3.60 -5.10
CA CYS A 91 14.09 -2.50 -4.61
C CYS A 91 13.73 -2.04 -3.18
N ILE A 92 12.52 -2.36 -2.70
CA ILE A 92 12.11 -2.05 -1.33
C ILE A 92 12.94 -2.82 -0.30
N GLU A 93 13.47 -4.00 -0.65
CA GLU A 93 14.36 -4.77 0.24
C GLU A 93 15.56 -3.93 0.73
N ASP A 94 16.09 -3.04 -0.12
CA ASP A 94 17.29 -2.26 0.16
C ASP A 94 17.05 -1.16 1.20
N ILE A 95 15.82 -0.66 1.32
CA ILE A 95 15.45 0.39 2.26
C ILE A 95 14.89 -0.11 3.59
N LEU A 96 14.42 -1.36 3.65
CA LEU A 96 13.85 -1.93 4.88
C LEU A 96 14.81 -1.89 6.09
N PRO A 97 16.12 -2.21 5.96
CA PRO A 97 17.05 -2.12 7.09
C PRO A 97 17.20 -0.70 7.63
N TRP A 98 17.17 0.31 6.75
CA TRP A 98 17.23 1.70 7.16
C TRP A 98 15.95 2.13 7.89
N LEU A 99 14.77 1.74 7.40
CA LEU A 99 13.48 2.01 8.06
C LEU A 99 13.40 1.35 9.44
N GLN A 100 13.88 0.12 9.57
CA GLN A 100 13.96 -0.57 10.86
C GLN A 100 14.89 0.15 11.84
N LYS A 101 16.06 0.61 11.39
CA LYS A 101 16.99 1.41 12.21
C LYS A 101 16.37 2.72 12.66
N MET A 102 15.49 3.31 11.84
CA MET A 102 14.76 4.54 12.15
C MET A 102 13.53 4.30 13.03
N ASP A 103 13.22 3.06 13.40
CA ASP A 103 12.03 2.66 14.17
C ASP A 103 10.73 3.07 13.46
N ILE A 104 10.66 2.83 12.15
CA ILE A 104 9.51 3.16 11.30
C ILE A 104 8.84 1.87 10.83
N PRO A 105 7.62 1.57 11.31
CA PRO A 105 6.83 0.45 10.82
C PRO A 105 6.40 0.68 9.38
N VAL A 106 6.31 -0.42 8.62
CA VAL A 106 5.89 -0.38 7.21
C VAL A 106 4.85 -1.46 6.91
N THR A 107 3.98 -1.18 5.94
CA THR A 107 3.07 -2.17 5.38
C THR A 107 3.41 -2.37 3.90
N LEU A 108 3.63 -3.62 3.51
CA LEU A 108 3.85 -4.03 2.12
C LEU A 108 2.56 -4.58 1.56
N PHE A 109 1.98 -3.91 0.58
CA PHE A 109 0.83 -4.37 -0.19
C PHE A 109 1.33 -5.15 -1.41
N LEU A 110 1.10 -6.45 -1.42
CA LEU A 110 1.70 -7.38 -2.37
C LEU A 110 0.68 -7.85 -3.41
N SER A 111 1.05 -7.77 -4.68
CA SER A 111 0.36 -8.46 -5.77
C SER A 111 0.82 -9.92 -5.78
N ALA A 112 0.01 -10.79 -5.16
CA ALA A 112 0.46 -12.08 -4.64
C ALA A 112 0.93 -13.09 -5.70
N LYS A 113 0.47 -13.00 -6.96
CA LYS A 113 0.92 -13.85 -8.07
C LYS A 113 2.42 -13.72 -8.32
N TYR A 114 2.94 -12.51 -8.25
CA TYR A 114 4.30 -12.19 -8.68
C TYR A 114 5.38 -12.62 -7.68
N LEU A 115 4.95 -13.06 -6.50
CA LEU A 115 5.84 -13.71 -5.54
C LEU A 115 6.38 -15.07 -6.02
N ASP A 116 5.87 -15.59 -7.15
CA ASP A 116 6.40 -16.81 -7.77
C ASP A 116 7.79 -16.64 -8.39
N GLY A 117 8.26 -15.37 -8.57
CA GLY A 117 9.52 -15.01 -9.18
C GLY A 117 9.63 -15.31 -10.68
N LYS A 118 8.50 -15.58 -11.35
CA LYS A 118 8.43 -15.98 -12.77
C LYS A 118 7.45 -15.14 -13.59
N SER A 119 6.38 -14.71 -12.96
CA SER A 119 5.32 -13.92 -13.60
C SER A 119 5.65 -12.43 -13.64
N TYR A 120 5.18 -11.74 -14.68
CA TYR A 120 5.29 -10.30 -14.86
C TYR A 120 3.92 -9.64 -14.72
N TYR A 121 3.87 -8.37 -14.34
CA TYR A 121 2.64 -7.62 -14.24
C TYR A 121 1.91 -7.56 -15.60
N ARG A 122 0.65 -7.90 -15.55
CA ARG A 122 -0.22 -7.87 -16.73
C ARG A 122 -0.43 -6.43 -17.17
N GLY A 123 -0.27 -6.16 -18.47
CA GLY A 123 -0.45 -4.83 -19.07
C GLY A 123 0.81 -3.97 -19.13
N TYR A 124 1.91 -4.38 -18.56
CA TYR A 124 3.18 -3.67 -18.73
C TYR A 124 3.91 -4.00 -20.04
N ASP A 125 3.48 -5.03 -20.78
CA ASP A 125 4.11 -5.45 -22.03
C ASP A 125 4.22 -4.30 -23.04
N LEU A 126 3.14 -3.54 -23.23
CA LEU A 126 3.11 -2.39 -24.13
C LEU A 126 4.00 -1.25 -23.64
N TYR A 127 3.93 -0.96 -22.36
CA TYR A 127 4.74 0.08 -21.73
C TYR A 127 6.25 -0.25 -21.84
N TRP A 128 6.62 -1.48 -21.61
CA TRP A 128 8.02 -1.90 -21.72
C TRP A 128 8.52 -1.87 -23.17
N ALA A 129 7.66 -2.25 -24.12
CA ALA A 129 7.99 -2.13 -25.56
C ALA A 129 8.23 -0.68 -25.97
N GLU A 130 7.41 0.25 -25.51
CA GLU A 130 7.59 1.69 -25.73
C GLU A 130 8.91 2.23 -25.12
N GLN A 131 9.33 1.66 -23.98
CA GLN A 131 10.60 1.99 -23.34
C GLN A 131 11.81 1.26 -23.95
N GLY A 132 11.61 0.44 -24.97
CA GLY A 132 12.67 -0.38 -25.60
C GLY A 132 13.18 -1.50 -24.70
N VAL A 133 12.39 -1.93 -23.72
CA VAL A 133 12.77 -2.96 -22.75
C VAL A 133 12.23 -4.32 -23.21
N SER A 134 13.12 -5.33 -23.27
CA SER A 134 12.74 -6.72 -23.55
C SER A 134 12.47 -7.46 -22.24
N ILE A 135 11.22 -7.83 -21.98
CA ILE A 135 10.79 -8.57 -20.78
C ILE A 135 11.60 -9.87 -20.58
N PRO A 136 11.82 -10.71 -21.61
CA PRO A 136 12.58 -11.95 -21.45
C PRO A 136 14.04 -11.73 -21.01
N ALA A 137 14.58 -10.52 -21.13
CA ALA A 137 15.94 -10.19 -20.73
C ALA A 137 16.05 -9.80 -19.24
N VAL A 138 14.91 -9.58 -18.57
CA VAL A 138 14.89 -9.18 -17.15
C VAL A 138 14.06 -10.21 -16.37
N PRO A 139 14.68 -11.08 -15.55
CA PRO A 139 13.94 -12.05 -14.74
C PRO A 139 12.96 -11.37 -13.80
N ALA A 140 11.75 -11.93 -13.64
CA ALA A 140 10.73 -11.39 -12.73
C ALA A 140 11.24 -11.29 -11.28
N SER A 141 12.07 -12.24 -10.84
CA SER A 141 12.76 -12.22 -9.53
C SER A 141 13.74 -11.06 -9.34
N ASP A 142 14.09 -10.34 -10.42
CA ASP A 142 14.88 -9.12 -10.34
C ASP A 142 14.04 -7.85 -10.25
N LEU A 143 12.74 -7.97 -10.49
CA LEU A 143 11.76 -6.89 -10.45
C LEU A 143 10.95 -6.89 -9.15
N TYR A 144 10.49 -8.09 -8.73
CA TYR A 144 9.56 -8.25 -7.60
C TYR A 144 10.19 -9.09 -6.49
N MET A 145 9.74 -8.84 -5.26
CA MET A 145 10.05 -9.72 -4.13
C MET A 145 9.52 -11.13 -4.41
N THR A 146 10.29 -12.15 -4.06
CA THR A 146 9.85 -13.54 -4.16
C THR A 146 9.22 -14.01 -2.84
N GLN A 147 8.44 -15.11 -2.89
CA GLN A 147 7.88 -15.74 -1.68
C GLN A 147 8.97 -16.03 -0.65
N GLU A 148 10.13 -16.57 -1.07
CA GLU A 148 11.25 -16.86 -0.18
C GLU A 148 11.73 -15.61 0.58
N LYS A 149 11.72 -14.45 -0.08
CA LYS A 149 12.09 -13.17 0.55
C LYS A 149 11.03 -12.70 1.53
N ILE A 150 9.76 -12.77 1.13
CA ILE A 150 8.65 -12.41 2.01
C ILE A 150 8.64 -13.28 3.27
N ASP A 151 8.82 -14.60 3.13
CA ASP A 151 8.85 -15.54 4.28
C ASP A 151 9.95 -15.21 5.30
N LYS A 152 11.01 -14.53 4.88
CA LYS A 152 12.10 -14.08 5.75
C LYS A 152 11.81 -12.75 6.47
N LEU A 153 10.76 -12.04 6.11
CA LEU A 153 10.38 -10.75 6.71
C LEU A 153 9.59 -10.98 8.02
N GLN A 154 10.28 -11.40 9.07
CA GLN A 154 9.70 -11.74 10.38
C GLN A 154 9.64 -10.57 11.37
N SER A 155 10.19 -9.41 11.00
CA SER A 155 10.23 -8.24 11.88
C SER A 155 8.81 -7.79 12.29
N PRO A 156 8.55 -7.50 13.58
CA PRO A 156 7.27 -6.95 14.01
C PRO A 156 6.97 -5.55 13.43
N MET A 157 7.98 -4.91 12.84
CA MET A 157 7.83 -3.62 12.18
C MET A 157 7.37 -3.71 10.73
N ILE A 158 7.19 -4.93 10.19
CA ILE A 158 6.72 -5.15 8.82
C ILE A 158 5.36 -5.81 8.88
N GLU A 159 4.38 -5.24 8.20
CA GLU A 159 3.08 -5.85 7.96
C GLU A 159 2.96 -6.22 6.48
N ILE A 160 2.30 -7.35 6.18
CA ILE A 160 2.06 -7.85 4.83
C ILE A 160 0.56 -7.78 4.56
N ALA A 161 0.18 -7.19 3.43
CA ALA A 161 -1.21 -6.99 3.05
C ALA A 161 -1.40 -7.24 1.54
N ILE A 162 -2.65 -7.20 1.07
CA ILE A 162 -3.03 -7.60 -0.29
C ILE A 162 -3.07 -6.38 -1.21
N HIS A 163 -2.47 -6.51 -2.40
CA HIS A 163 -2.63 -5.61 -3.55
C HIS A 163 -3.17 -6.36 -4.78
N GLY A 164 -4.21 -7.17 -4.57
CA GLY A 164 -4.76 -8.06 -5.59
C GLY A 164 -3.90 -9.29 -5.84
N TRP A 165 -4.31 -10.06 -6.87
CA TRP A 165 -3.57 -11.24 -7.35
C TRP A 165 -2.69 -10.88 -8.55
N GLU A 166 -3.30 -10.38 -9.64
CA GLU A 166 -2.66 -10.08 -10.93
C GLU A 166 -2.45 -8.59 -11.21
N HIS A 167 -2.58 -7.73 -10.21
CA HIS A 167 -2.46 -6.27 -10.37
C HIS A 167 -3.37 -5.70 -11.49
N VAL A 168 -4.60 -6.19 -11.56
CA VAL A 168 -5.60 -5.75 -12.54
C VAL A 168 -6.55 -4.76 -11.87
N SER A 169 -6.96 -3.73 -12.59
CA SER A 169 -7.96 -2.75 -12.13
C SER A 169 -9.30 -3.46 -11.89
N VAL A 170 -9.89 -3.27 -10.71
CA VAL A 170 -11.12 -3.98 -10.31
C VAL A 170 -12.30 -3.72 -11.25
N PRO A 171 -12.59 -2.49 -11.72
CA PRO A 171 -13.63 -2.26 -12.71
C PRO A 171 -13.43 -2.95 -14.06
N ASP A 172 -12.22 -3.42 -14.35
CA ASP A 172 -11.87 -4.11 -15.58
C ASP A 172 -12.00 -5.66 -15.45
N MET A 173 -12.49 -6.13 -14.28
CA MET A 173 -12.79 -7.54 -14.00
C MET A 173 -14.29 -7.76 -13.83
N GLN A 174 -14.75 -9.01 -14.12
CA GLN A 174 -16.06 -9.46 -13.66
C GLN A 174 -16.04 -9.72 -12.15
N GLU A 175 -17.20 -9.66 -11.49
CA GLU A 175 -17.29 -9.81 -10.02
C GLU A 175 -16.74 -11.17 -9.54
N ASP A 176 -17.10 -12.26 -10.23
CA ASP A 176 -16.60 -13.61 -9.91
C ASP A 176 -15.09 -13.75 -10.06
N GLU A 177 -14.51 -13.06 -11.02
CA GLU A 177 -13.05 -13.02 -11.21
C GLU A 177 -12.38 -12.22 -10.10
N PHE A 178 -12.96 -11.08 -9.68
CA PHE A 178 -12.48 -10.33 -8.52
C PHE A 178 -12.49 -11.19 -7.24
N GLU A 179 -13.60 -11.90 -6.98
CA GLU A 179 -13.75 -12.79 -5.84
C GLU A 179 -12.69 -13.91 -5.88
N ARG A 180 -12.53 -14.55 -7.03
CA ARG A 180 -11.54 -15.61 -7.25
C ARG A 180 -10.12 -15.11 -6.99
N GLN A 181 -9.75 -13.97 -7.56
CA GLN A 181 -8.42 -13.38 -7.40
C GLN A 181 -8.15 -12.95 -5.96
N THR A 182 -9.14 -12.35 -5.30
CA THR A 182 -9.04 -11.97 -3.88
C THR A 182 -8.81 -13.20 -3.00
N LYS A 183 -9.57 -14.28 -3.24
CA LYS A 183 -9.38 -15.53 -2.49
C LYS A 183 -7.97 -16.11 -2.68
N LEU A 184 -7.46 -16.16 -3.92
CA LEU A 184 -6.10 -16.64 -4.19
C LEU A 184 -5.04 -15.80 -3.47
N ALA A 185 -5.22 -14.48 -3.40
CA ALA A 185 -4.29 -13.59 -2.71
C ALA A 185 -4.33 -13.82 -1.19
N VAL A 186 -5.53 -13.99 -0.62
CA VAL A 186 -5.70 -14.35 0.80
C VAL A 186 -5.02 -15.68 1.10
N ASP A 187 -5.40 -16.75 0.39
CA ASP A 187 -4.86 -18.11 0.57
C ASP A 187 -3.33 -18.14 0.50
N LYS A 188 -2.74 -17.26 -0.32
CA LYS A 188 -1.28 -17.13 -0.50
C LYS A 188 -0.59 -16.44 0.67
N LEU A 189 -1.21 -15.42 1.25
CA LEU A 189 -0.57 -14.52 2.20
C LEU A 189 -0.99 -14.74 3.66
N GLU A 190 -2.19 -15.27 3.93
CA GLU A 190 -2.76 -15.36 5.29
C GLU A 190 -1.96 -16.23 6.26
N THR A 191 -1.17 -17.19 5.75
CA THR A 191 -0.30 -18.03 6.57
C THR A 191 0.96 -17.31 7.04
N HIS A 192 1.27 -16.15 6.47
CA HIS A 192 2.44 -15.38 6.90
C HIS A 192 2.19 -14.73 8.28
N PRO A 193 3.10 -14.86 9.26
CA PRO A 193 2.86 -14.39 10.64
C PRO A 193 2.69 -12.86 10.77
N ARG A 194 3.04 -12.10 9.72
CA ARG A 194 2.90 -10.64 9.66
C ARG A 194 1.75 -10.20 8.76
N TYR A 195 0.93 -11.14 8.28
CA TYR A 195 -0.24 -10.82 7.47
C TYR A 195 -1.27 -10.01 8.26
N ILE A 196 -1.84 -9.00 7.59
CA ILE A 196 -2.96 -8.21 8.07
C ILE A 196 -4.07 -8.17 6.98
N PRO A 197 -5.36 -8.20 7.35
CA PRO A 197 -6.47 -8.33 6.41
C PRO A 197 -6.84 -6.98 5.78
N PHE A 198 -5.91 -6.35 5.08
CA PHE A 198 -6.12 -5.11 4.33
C PHE A 198 -5.94 -5.37 2.84
N TYR A 199 -6.80 -4.76 2.04
CA TYR A 199 -6.80 -4.87 0.59
C TYR A 199 -6.66 -3.48 -0.05
N ALA A 200 -5.49 -3.17 -0.59
CA ALA A 200 -5.28 -1.96 -1.40
C ALA A 200 -5.76 -2.22 -2.83
N TYR A 201 -6.68 -1.38 -3.30
CA TYR A 201 -7.16 -1.48 -4.67
C TYR A 201 -6.10 -1.03 -5.67
N THR A 202 -5.83 -1.88 -6.65
CA THR A 202 -4.94 -1.57 -7.78
C THR A 202 -5.46 -0.34 -8.53
N TYR A 203 -4.57 0.60 -8.81
CA TYR A 203 -4.90 1.91 -9.40
C TYR A 203 -5.92 2.74 -8.61
N GLY A 204 -6.17 2.41 -7.33
CA GLY A 204 -7.17 3.07 -6.50
C GLY A 204 -8.63 2.91 -6.98
N ARG A 205 -8.91 1.96 -7.91
CA ARG A 205 -10.22 1.80 -8.57
C ARG A 205 -10.99 0.61 -7.99
N TYR A 206 -12.26 0.82 -7.68
CA TYR A 206 -13.13 -0.19 -7.07
C TYR A 206 -14.56 -0.13 -7.62
N THR A 207 -15.37 -1.13 -7.31
CA THR A 207 -16.82 -1.19 -7.53
C THR A 207 -17.54 -1.37 -6.20
N ASN A 208 -18.84 -1.06 -6.14
CA ASN A 208 -19.62 -1.30 -4.93
C ASN A 208 -19.64 -2.80 -4.57
N GLY A 209 -19.77 -3.69 -5.56
CA GLY A 209 -19.73 -5.15 -5.36
C GLY A 209 -18.41 -5.60 -4.73
N SER A 210 -17.27 -5.04 -5.18
CA SER A 210 -15.97 -5.37 -4.60
C SER A 210 -15.85 -4.92 -3.13
N VAL A 211 -16.41 -3.76 -2.77
CA VAL A 211 -16.43 -3.29 -1.37
C VAL A 211 -17.29 -4.19 -0.50
N GLU A 212 -18.46 -4.59 -0.99
CA GLU A 212 -19.36 -5.51 -0.29
C GLU A 212 -18.69 -6.86 -0.05
N TYR A 213 -18.04 -7.42 -1.08
CA TYR A 213 -17.30 -8.68 -0.99
C TYR A 213 -16.15 -8.61 0.05
N LEU A 214 -15.33 -7.55 0.01
CA LEU A 214 -14.25 -7.38 1.00
C LEU A 214 -14.80 -7.31 2.43
N ASN A 215 -15.86 -6.53 2.65
CA ASN A 215 -16.49 -6.41 3.98
C ASN A 215 -17.06 -7.74 4.48
N GLN A 216 -17.72 -8.53 3.62
CA GLN A 216 -18.24 -9.85 3.97
C GLN A 216 -17.12 -10.82 4.37
N ASN A 217 -15.94 -10.69 3.73
CA ASN A 217 -14.76 -11.50 4.01
C ASN A 217 -13.83 -10.88 5.07
N LYS A 218 -14.27 -9.81 5.77
CA LYS A 218 -13.51 -9.11 6.83
C LYS A 218 -12.18 -8.51 6.35
N LEU A 219 -12.09 -8.22 5.08
CA LEU A 219 -10.97 -7.48 4.50
C LEU A 219 -11.26 -5.98 4.55
N ILE A 220 -10.28 -5.19 4.90
CA ILE A 220 -10.42 -3.74 5.05
C ILE A 220 -9.98 -3.07 3.76
N PRO A 221 -10.89 -2.37 3.06
CA PRO A 221 -10.54 -1.69 1.81
C PRO A 221 -9.61 -0.50 2.06
N VAL A 222 -8.63 -0.35 1.18
CA VAL A 222 -7.63 0.73 1.21
C VAL A 222 -7.59 1.43 -0.14
N LEU A 223 -7.71 2.75 -0.14
CA LEU A 223 -7.72 3.60 -1.33
C LEU A 223 -6.43 4.44 -1.44
N CYS A 224 -6.18 4.97 -2.62
CA CYS A 224 -5.14 5.96 -2.86
C CYS A 224 -5.80 7.21 -3.51
N ASP A 225 -6.56 7.96 -2.72
CA ASP A 225 -7.42 9.06 -3.14
C ASP A 225 -7.00 10.44 -2.60
N GLY A 226 -5.88 10.49 -1.88
CA GLY A 226 -5.31 11.71 -1.32
C GLY A 226 -6.05 12.24 -0.08
N LEU A 227 -7.04 11.52 0.44
CA LEU A 227 -7.79 11.95 1.61
C LEU A 227 -7.07 11.62 2.92
N LYS A 228 -7.47 12.31 3.98
CA LYS A 228 -6.92 12.14 5.34
C LYS A 228 -7.91 11.39 6.22
N ASN A 229 -7.39 10.49 7.04
CA ASN A 229 -8.18 9.66 7.94
C ASN A 229 -8.41 10.35 9.29
N TYR A 230 -9.60 10.79 9.58
CA TYR A 230 -10.01 11.31 10.90
C TYR A 230 -10.66 10.24 11.77
N LYS A 231 -11.54 9.45 11.19
CA LYS A 231 -12.19 8.26 11.73
C LYS A 231 -12.33 7.24 10.62
N PHE A 232 -12.50 5.97 11.00
CA PHE A 232 -12.83 4.94 10.04
C PHE A 232 -14.23 5.15 9.48
N ASP A 233 -14.36 5.27 8.18
CA ASP A 233 -15.61 5.51 7.45
C ASP A 233 -15.96 4.39 6.46
N GLY A 234 -15.26 3.26 6.57
CA GLY A 234 -15.36 2.10 5.69
C GLY A 234 -14.09 1.86 4.88
N PHE A 235 -13.19 2.85 4.82
CA PHE A 235 -11.95 2.80 4.06
C PHE A 235 -10.75 3.29 4.89
N ILE A 236 -9.57 2.87 4.48
CA ILE A 236 -8.32 3.57 4.79
C ILE A 236 -7.94 4.39 3.56
N HIS A 237 -7.80 5.69 3.72
CA HIS A 237 -7.40 6.61 2.66
C HIS A 237 -5.89 6.83 2.68
N ARG A 238 -5.25 6.86 1.51
CA ARG A 238 -3.81 7.05 1.37
C ARG A 238 -3.48 8.23 0.47
N GLU A 239 -2.33 8.80 0.72
CA GLU A 239 -1.71 9.84 -0.10
C GLU A 239 -0.52 9.22 -0.84
N CYS A 240 -0.60 9.07 -2.17
CA CYS A 240 0.55 8.71 -3.00
C CYS A 240 1.50 9.91 -3.04
N ILE A 241 2.72 9.71 -2.62
CA ILE A 241 3.73 10.78 -2.49
C ILE A 241 5.04 10.42 -3.19
N ASP A 242 4.96 9.52 -4.17
CA ASP A 242 6.07 9.25 -5.10
C ASP A 242 6.51 10.49 -5.85
N GLY A 243 7.63 10.37 -6.52
CA GLY A 243 8.21 11.47 -7.28
C GLY A 243 9.02 12.45 -6.42
N GLU A 244 9.20 13.65 -6.96
CA GLU A 244 10.05 14.72 -6.40
C GLU A 244 9.63 15.25 -5.02
#